data_a8e396ca0d8552557e7f4f590f115a21
#
_entry.id   a8e396ca0d8552557e7f4f590f115a21
#
_cell.length_a   1.000
_cell.length_b   1.000
_cell.length_c   1.000
_cell.angle_alpha   90.00
_cell.angle_beta   90.00
_cell.angle_gamma   90.00
#
_symmetry.space_group_name_H-M   'P 1'
#
loop_
_entity.id
_entity.type
_entity.pdbx_description
1 polymer ?
#
loop_
_entity_poly.entity_id
_entity_poly.type
_entity_poly.pdbx_seq_one_letter_code
_entity_poly.pdbx_strand_id
1 'polypeptide(L)'
;PVDAGVAMVGLDAWVYCNPYHEAAGGGDVYYVSACATGRITRLLVADVSGHGEQVNAVGATLRTMMRRYVNYLDQRRMVRSLNREFTTLTAAGCFATAIVCTFFGPTRHLTLCNAGHPPPLLYRAKERQWTALERGGCDANIPWGIDEVCNYDQFDVRLRVGDLVLCHTDSLSEARKPDGELLGMPGLLRIASTLDVSEPSKLTPALLRAIEAEGYRTDDDVTVLLFRPNGAQPRLSFVERWRVQGRMAKAFARSLIPGGGPMPWPDLRLANIGGVFFSSLNKTWGPRMMRREMAERD
;
A
#
# COMPACT_ATOMS: atom_id res chain seq x y z
N PRO A 1 -3.82 15.70 13.01
CA PRO A 1 -2.74 15.11 12.21
C PRO A 1 -2.18 13.83 12.85
N VAL A 2 -1.73 12.91 12.03
CA VAL A 2 -1.01 11.70 12.44
C VAL A 2 0.42 11.80 11.94
N ASP A 3 1.41 11.57 12.82
CA ASP A 3 2.80 11.40 12.46
C ASP A 3 3.33 10.25 13.32
N ALA A 4 3.39 9.05 12.73
CA ALA A 4 3.66 7.83 13.46
C ALA A 4 4.50 6.85 12.64
N GLY A 5 5.43 6.19 13.31
CA GLY A 5 6.24 5.11 12.76
C GLY A 5 5.93 3.76 13.38
N VAL A 6 5.99 2.70 12.59
CA VAL A 6 5.85 1.33 13.03
C VAL A 6 6.97 0.45 12.46
N ALA A 7 7.67 -0.24 13.34
CA ALA A 7 8.65 -1.26 12.95
C ALA A 7 7.94 -2.63 12.93
N MET A 8 7.95 -3.27 11.77
CA MET A 8 7.41 -4.61 11.56
C MET A 8 8.52 -5.57 11.15
N VAL A 9 8.23 -6.86 11.22
CA VAL A 9 9.19 -7.84 10.71
C VAL A 9 9.32 -7.71 9.20
N GLY A 10 10.51 -7.36 8.75
CA GLY A 10 10.85 -7.21 7.33
C GLY A 10 10.61 -5.82 6.75
N LEU A 11 9.83 -4.95 7.40
CA LEU A 11 9.47 -3.63 6.90
C LEU A 11 9.32 -2.62 8.04
N ASP A 12 9.90 -1.43 7.89
CA ASP A 12 9.56 -0.26 8.69
C ASP A 12 8.64 0.65 7.85
N ALA A 13 7.66 1.27 8.47
CA ALA A 13 6.76 2.22 7.83
C ALA A 13 6.51 3.44 8.69
N TRP A 14 6.34 4.60 8.05
CA TRP A 14 6.00 5.88 8.66
C TRP A 14 4.82 6.47 7.91
N VAL A 15 3.85 6.96 8.66
CA VAL A 15 2.65 7.59 8.13
C VAL A 15 2.58 9.01 8.62
N TYR A 16 2.40 9.92 7.70
CA TYR A 16 1.97 11.29 7.96
C TYR A 16 0.61 11.48 7.33
N CYS A 17 -0.37 11.97 8.10
CA CYS A 17 -1.71 12.29 7.60
C CYS A 17 -2.19 13.55 8.30
N ASN A 18 -2.46 14.58 7.53
CA ASN A 18 -2.96 15.87 8.00
C ASN A 18 -4.22 16.27 7.23
N PRO A 19 -5.41 16.13 7.85
CA PRO A 19 -6.66 16.58 7.24
C PRO A 19 -6.66 18.09 7.03
N TYR A 20 -7.23 18.54 5.92
CA TYR A 20 -7.38 19.94 5.61
C TYR A 20 -8.44 20.58 6.52
N HIS A 21 -8.19 21.81 6.98
CA HIS A 21 -9.08 22.59 7.87
C HIS A 21 -9.48 21.93 9.21
N GLU A 22 -8.63 21.13 9.83
CA GLU A 22 -8.93 20.46 11.12
C GLU A 22 -10.29 19.73 11.14
N ALA A 23 -10.80 19.36 9.98
CA ALA A 23 -12.03 18.58 9.86
C ALA A 23 -11.89 17.27 10.67
N ALA A 24 -12.98 16.78 11.24
CA ALA A 24 -13.00 15.57 12.06
C ALA A 24 -12.59 14.29 11.29
N GLY A 25 -12.16 14.44 10.03
CA GLY A 25 -11.58 13.45 9.13
C GLY A 25 -11.60 13.97 7.70
N GLY A 26 -10.63 13.55 6.90
CA GLY A 26 -10.49 13.85 5.48
C GLY A 26 -10.91 12.70 4.57
N GLY A 27 -10.82 12.90 3.25
CA GLY A 27 -11.00 11.89 2.20
C GLY A 27 -9.88 10.86 2.20
N ASP A 28 -8.73 11.24 2.70
CA ASP A 28 -7.54 10.42 2.71
C ASP A 28 -7.65 9.20 3.64
N VAL A 29 -7.30 8.05 3.12
CA VAL A 29 -7.30 6.78 3.85
C VAL A 29 -5.95 6.10 3.70
N TYR A 30 -5.35 5.75 4.82
CA TYR A 30 -4.19 4.87 4.83
C TYR A 30 -4.47 3.60 5.61
N TYR A 31 -3.75 2.54 5.26
CA TYR A 31 -3.83 1.26 5.96
C TYR A 31 -2.48 0.54 5.91
N VAL A 32 -2.03 0.06 7.05
CA VAL A 32 -0.81 -0.75 7.18
C VAL A 32 -1.13 -1.95 8.07
N SER A 33 -0.87 -3.14 7.58
CA SER A 33 -0.98 -4.35 8.39
C SER A 33 0.02 -5.41 7.97
N ALA A 34 0.45 -6.22 8.94
CA ALA A 34 1.25 -7.40 8.70
C ALA A 34 0.44 -8.66 8.97
N CYS A 35 0.65 -9.71 8.18
CA CYS A 35 0.07 -11.01 8.48
C CYS A 35 0.67 -11.58 9.79
N ALA A 36 -0.06 -12.50 10.42
CA ALA A 36 0.35 -13.10 11.70
C ALA A 36 1.73 -13.80 11.67
N THR A 37 2.24 -14.13 10.48
CA THR A 37 3.57 -14.70 10.30
C THR A 37 4.67 -13.65 10.07
N GLY A 38 4.32 -12.36 9.95
CA GLY A 38 5.24 -11.29 9.62
C GLY A 38 5.86 -11.36 8.22
N ARG A 39 5.33 -12.22 7.33
CA ARG A 39 5.91 -12.44 5.99
C ARG A 39 5.30 -11.55 4.93
N ILE A 40 4.05 -11.16 5.11
CA ILE A 40 3.29 -10.32 4.19
C ILE A 40 2.89 -9.06 4.93
N THR A 41 3.23 -7.92 4.38
CA THR A 41 2.73 -6.61 4.81
C THR A 41 1.89 -6.03 3.70
N ARG A 42 0.71 -5.54 4.07
CA ARG A 42 -0.20 -4.84 3.17
C ARG A 42 -0.24 -3.37 3.53
N LEU A 43 -0.14 -2.55 2.50
CA LEU A 43 -0.18 -1.10 2.62
C LEU A 43 -1.19 -0.56 1.61
N LEU A 44 -1.88 0.49 2.00
CA LEU A 44 -2.81 1.23 1.15
C LEU A 44 -2.66 2.71 1.44
N VAL A 45 -2.67 3.51 0.40
CA VAL A 45 -3.03 4.92 0.43
C VAL A 45 -4.16 5.08 -0.58
N ALA A 46 -5.21 5.77 -0.19
CA ALA A 46 -6.34 6.07 -1.06
C ALA A 46 -6.87 7.46 -0.72
N ASP A 47 -7.41 8.10 -1.73
CA ASP A 47 -8.11 9.36 -1.62
C ASP A 47 -9.53 9.20 -2.17
N VAL A 48 -10.52 9.56 -1.36
CA VAL A 48 -11.96 9.45 -1.68
C VAL A 48 -12.46 10.79 -2.18
N SER A 49 -13.01 10.82 -3.38
CA SER A 49 -13.55 12.03 -4.00
C SER A 49 -14.63 12.72 -3.17
N GLY A 50 -14.50 14.03 -3.00
CA GLY A 50 -15.45 14.86 -2.26
C GLY A 50 -14.91 15.33 -0.89
N HIS A 51 -15.75 15.91 -0.07
CA HIS A 51 -15.39 16.47 1.24
C HIS A 51 -16.52 16.32 2.27
N GLY A 52 -16.17 16.42 3.54
CA GLY A 52 -17.11 16.46 4.66
C GLY A 52 -17.50 15.08 5.23
N GLU A 53 -18.58 15.05 6.02
CA GLU A 53 -18.97 13.87 6.81
C GLU A 53 -19.24 12.61 5.99
N GLN A 54 -19.78 12.75 4.78
CA GLN A 54 -20.06 11.62 3.91
C GLN A 54 -18.78 10.90 3.49
N VAL A 55 -17.73 11.65 3.15
CA VAL A 55 -16.43 11.11 2.77
C VAL A 55 -15.75 10.42 3.94
N ASN A 56 -15.86 10.98 5.16
CA ASN A 56 -15.38 10.34 6.38
C ASN A 56 -16.00 8.96 6.61
N ALA A 57 -17.33 8.85 6.39
CA ALA A 57 -18.03 7.56 6.51
C ALA A 57 -17.55 6.55 5.47
N VAL A 58 -17.29 6.99 4.23
CA VAL A 58 -16.72 6.16 3.17
C VAL A 58 -15.30 5.72 3.52
N GLY A 59 -14.46 6.63 4.02
CA GLY A 59 -13.12 6.30 4.49
C GLY A 59 -13.09 5.25 5.61
N ALA A 60 -14.01 5.36 6.58
CA ALA A 60 -14.17 4.35 7.64
C ALA A 60 -14.62 3.00 7.08
N THR A 61 -15.51 3.01 6.10
CA THR A 61 -15.97 1.82 5.37
C THR A 61 -14.80 1.17 4.63
N LEU A 62 -14.01 1.94 3.90
CA LEU A 62 -12.84 1.45 3.17
C LEU A 62 -11.82 0.78 4.10
N ARG A 63 -11.54 1.35 5.27
CA ARG A 63 -10.69 0.70 6.29
C ARG A 63 -11.26 -0.64 6.75
N THR A 64 -12.58 -0.73 6.90
CA THR A 64 -13.27 -1.98 7.29
C THR A 64 -13.16 -3.03 6.17
N MET A 65 -13.34 -2.62 4.93
CA MET A 65 -13.17 -3.47 3.74
C MET A 65 -11.74 -3.99 3.63
N MET A 66 -10.74 -3.12 3.83
CA MET A 66 -9.33 -3.53 3.85
C MET A 66 -9.06 -4.61 4.91
N ARG A 67 -9.64 -4.49 6.11
CA ARG A 67 -9.54 -5.52 7.16
C ARG A 67 -10.18 -6.84 6.74
N ARG A 68 -11.32 -6.79 6.05
CA ARG A 68 -12.05 -7.97 5.55
C ARG A 68 -11.22 -8.72 4.50
N TYR A 69 -10.62 -7.99 3.57
CA TYR A 69 -9.92 -8.57 2.43
C TYR A 69 -8.40 -8.70 2.62
N VAL A 70 -7.84 -8.28 3.75
CA VAL A 70 -6.39 -8.33 4.02
C VAL A 70 -5.79 -9.74 3.89
N ASN A 71 -6.58 -10.79 4.11
CA ASN A 71 -6.15 -12.18 4.02
C ASN A 71 -6.18 -12.76 2.59
N TYR A 72 -6.69 -12.01 1.59
CA TYR A 72 -6.57 -12.45 0.20
C TYR A 72 -5.10 -12.43 -0.20
N LEU A 73 -4.58 -13.58 -0.65
CA LEU A 73 -3.19 -13.68 -1.10
C LEU A 73 -3.02 -13.17 -2.53
N ASP A 74 -4.01 -13.36 -3.38
CA ASP A 74 -4.07 -12.75 -4.70
C ASP A 74 -4.49 -11.28 -4.58
N GLN A 75 -3.53 -10.36 -4.83
CA GLN A 75 -3.79 -8.92 -4.74
C GLN A 75 -4.79 -8.46 -5.80
N ARG A 76 -4.78 -9.01 -7.02
CA ARG A 76 -5.77 -8.65 -8.06
C ARG A 76 -7.18 -8.96 -7.61
N ARG A 77 -7.37 -10.14 -7.00
CA ARG A 77 -8.67 -10.53 -6.44
C ARG A 77 -9.09 -9.62 -5.29
N MET A 78 -8.14 -9.25 -4.43
CA MET A 78 -8.39 -8.31 -3.34
C MET A 78 -8.85 -6.96 -3.88
N VAL A 79 -8.11 -6.37 -4.82
CA VAL A 79 -8.42 -5.05 -5.39
C VAL A 79 -9.76 -5.05 -6.12
N ARG A 80 -10.07 -6.10 -6.91
CA ARG A 80 -11.38 -6.25 -7.55
C ARG A 80 -12.53 -6.35 -6.53
N SER A 81 -12.31 -7.09 -5.43
CA SER A 81 -13.33 -7.20 -4.39
C SER A 81 -13.55 -5.88 -3.65
N LEU A 82 -12.46 -5.12 -3.41
CA LEU A 82 -12.54 -3.77 -2.85
C LEU A 82 -13.30 -2.83 -3.78
N ASN A 83 -12.98 -2.81 -5.07
CA ASN A 83 -13.69 -1.99 -6.05
C ASN A 83 -15.18 -2.31 -6.10
N ARG A 84 -15.53 -3.59 -6.23
CA ARG A 84 -16.94 -4.02 -6.29
C ARG A 84 -17.70 -3.60 -5.04
N GLU A 85 -17.16 -3.85 -3.84
CA GLU A 85 -17.82 -3.48 -2.59
C GLU A 85 -17.89 -1.96 -2.44
N PHE A 86 -16.84 -1.23 -2.84
CA PHE A 86 -16.83 0.23 -2.85
C PHE A 86 -17.95 0.78 -3.73
N THR A 87 -18.05 0.33 -4.98
CA THR A 87 -19.12 0.72 -5.93
C THR A 87 -20.51 0.45 -5.38
N THR A 88 -20.68 -0.66 -4.65
CA THR A 88 -21.99 -1.04 -4.08
C THR A 88 -22.37 -0.18 -2.86
N LEU A 89 -21.38 0.26 -2.06
CA LEU A 89 -21.62 0.93 -0.78
C LEU A 89 -21.57 2.46 -0.88
N THR A 90 -21.06 3.00 -1.98
CA THR A 90 -20.95 4.44 -2.17
C THR A 90 -22.13 5.00 -2.99
N ALA A 91 -22.42 6.28 -2.80
CA ALA A 91 -23.40 6.97 -3.63
C ALA A 91 -22.94 7.06 -5.09
N ALA A 92 -23.86 7.13 -6.02
CA ALA A 92 -23.53 7.32 -7.43
C ALA A 92 -22.67 8.57 -7.63
N GLY A 93 -21.55 8.42 -8.33
CA GLY A 93 -20.58 9.49 -8.58
C GLY A 93 -19.46 9.60 -7.55
N CYS A 94 -19.47 8.83 -6.45
CA CYS A 94 -18.33 8.73 -5.55
C CYS A 94 -17.30 7.76 -6.12
N PHE A 95 -16.05 8.18 -6.18
CA PHE A 95 -14.92 7.35 -6.59
C PHE A 95 -13.75 7.52 -5.61
N ALA A 96 -12.78 6.63 -5.69
CA ALA A 96 -11.55 6.75 -4.92
C ALA A 96 -10.34 6.36 -5.77
N THR A 97 -9.30 7.18 -5.70
CA THR A 97 -7.99 6.77 -6.19
C THR A 97 -7.30 5.93 -5.12
N ALA A 98 -6.51 4.96 -5.52
CA ALA A 98 -5.83 4.10 -4.55
C ALA A 98 -4.54 3.47 -5.07
N ILE A 99 -3.55 3.36 -4.19
CA ILE A 99 -2.38 2.52 -4.38
C ILE A 99 -2.38 1.40 -3.35
N VAL A 100 -2.39 0.16 -3.82
CA VAL A 100 -2.37 -1.03 -2.97
C VAL A 100 -1.04 -1.74 -3.14
N CYS A 101 -0.33 -1.92 -2.04
CA CYS A 101 0.96 -2.57 -2.01
C CYS A 101 0.93 -3.85 -1.16
N THR A 102 1.57 -4.90 -1.66
CA THR A 102 1.84 -6.12 -0.91
C THR A 102 3.34 -6.36 -0.88
N PHE A 103 3.93 -6.25 0.29
CA PHE A 103 5.34 -6.57 0.49
C PHE A 103 5.51 -7.99 1.02
N PHE A 104 6.29 -8.81 0.32
CA PHE A 104 6.68 -10.15 0.75
C PHE A 104 8.11 -10.15 1.29
N GLY A 105 8.23 -10.09 2.61
CA GLY A 105 9.49 -9.94 3.33
C GLY A 105 10.59 -10.95 2.98
N PRO A 106 10.29 -12.28 2.86
CA PRO A 106 11.32 -13.29 2.58
C PRO A 106 12.11 -13.05 1.30
N THR A 107 11.50 -12.53 0.25
CA THR A 107 12.16 -12.24 -1.04
C THR A 107 12.30 -10.75 -1.32
N ARG A 108 11.72 -9.90 -0.46
CA ARG A 108 11.66 -8.46 -0.61
C ARG A 108 10.98 -8.01 -1.92
N HIS A 109 10.00 -8.76 -2.37
CA HIS A 109 9.16 -8.35 -3.49
C HIS A 109 8.02 -7.45 -2.99
N LEU A 110 7.83 -6.37 -3.70
CA LEU A 110 6.71 -5.45 -3.54
C LEU A 110 5.84 -5.58 -4.79
N THR A 111 4.61 -6.01 -4.61
CA THR A 111 3.59 -6.02 -5.65
C THR A 111 2.73 -4.78 -5.50
N LEU A 112 2.57 -4.01 -6.57
CA LEU A 112 1.78 -2.78 -6.61
C LEU A 112 0.61 -2.92 -7.57
N CYS A 113 -0.51 -2.34 -7.15
CA CYS A 113 -1.67 -2.09 -8.00
C CYS A 113 -2.06 -0.62 -7.79
N ASN A 114 -2.07 0.16 -8.87
CA ASN A 114 -2.44 1.56 -8.88
C ASN A 114 -3.83 1.71 -9.51
N ALA A 115 -4.79 2.27 -8.80
CA ALA A 115 -6.15 2.56 -9.25
C ALA A 115 -6.32 4.09 -9.38
N GLY A 116 -5.73 4.69 -10.40
CA GLY A 116 -5.84 6.12 -10.69
C GLY A 116 -5.14 7.06 -9.69
N HIS A 117 -4.28 6.53 -8.83
CA HIS A 117 -3.57 7.29 -7.80
C HIS A 117 -2.21 7.80 -8.31
N PRO A 118 -1.66 8.90 -7.76
CA PRO A 118 -0.30 9.31 -8.07
C PRO A 118 0.72 8.18 -7.90
N PRO A 119 1.68 8.04 -8.82
CA PRO A 119 2.67 6.98 -8.71
C PRO A 119 3.56 7.19 -7.48
N PRO A 120 3.86 6.11 -6.71
CA PRO A 120 4.81 6.20 -5.62
C PRO A 120 6.20 6.61 -6.08
N LEU A 121 6.96 7.25 -5.21
CA LEU A 121 8.38 7.49 -5.43
C LEU A 121 9.20 6.32 -4.90
N LEU A 122 10.20 5.90 -5.65
CA LEU A 122 11.17 4.87 -5.26
C LEU A 122 12.57 5.46 -5.17
N TYR A 123 13.16 5.42 -3.98
CA TYR A 123 14.57 5.67 -3.78
C TYR A 123 15.36 4.39 -3.88
N ARG A 124 16.32 4.34 -4.77
CA ARG A 124 17.30 3.27 -4.87
C ARG A 124 18.56 3.63 -4.11
N ALA A 125 18.80 2.98 -2.98
CA ALA A 125 19.92 3.31 -2.11
C ALA A 125 21.30 3.12 -2.79
N LYS A 126 21.42 2.12 -3.67
CA LYS A 126 22.67 1.87 -4.40
C LYS A 126 22.97 2.97 -5.42
N GLU A 127 21.95 3.39 -6.13
CA GLU A 127 22.00 4.40 -7.18
C GLU A 127 21.89 5.83 -6.61
N ARG A 128 21.46 5.97 -5.35
CA ARG A 128 21.20 7.25 -4.65
C ARG A 128 20.26 8.17 -5.43
N GLN A 129 19.23 7.59 -6.03
CA GLN A 129 18.33 8.28 -6.93
C GLN A 129 16.86 7.98 -6.59
N TRP A 130 16.03 9.00 -6.69
CA TRP A 130 14.58 8.91 -6.69
C TRP A 130 14.04 8.78 -8.11
N THR A 131 13.03 7.93 -8.29
CA THR A 131 12.29 7.77 -9.55
C THR A 131 10.82 7.56 -9.24
N ALA A 132 9.93 7.94 -10.16
CA ALA A 132 8.54 7.52 -10.08
C ALA A 132 8.45 5.99 -10.31
N LEU A 133 7.62 5.33 -9.52
CA LEU A 133 7.43 3.89 -9.58
C LEU A 133 6.19 3.58 -10.43
N GLU A 134 6.41 3.55 -11.73
CA GLU A 134 5.39 3.32 -12.75
C GLU A 134 5.71 2.06 -13.56
N ARG A 135 4.67 1.44 -14.09
CA ARG A 135 4.83 0.41 -15.12
C ARG A 135 5.01 1.11 -16.47
N GLY A 136 6.16 0.97 -17.09
CA GLY A 136 6.42 1.55 -18.40
C GLY A 136 5.40 1.08 -19.44
N GLY A 137 4.77 2.05 -20.13
CA GLY A 137 3.89 1.81 -21.26
C GLY A 137 2.44 1.38 -20.95
N CYS A 138 2.01 1.38 -19.69
CA CYS A 138 0.62 1.15 -19.32
C CYS A 138 0.06 2.35 -18.56
N ASP A 139 -1.13 2.78 -18.93
CA ASP A 139 -1.89 3.76 -18.16
C ASP A 139 -2.23 3.20 -16.77
N ALA A 140 -2.41 4.08 -15.78
CA ALA A 140 -2.93 3.69 -14.48
C ALA A 140 -4.32 3.06 -14.67
N ASN A 141 -4.63 2.04 -13.87
CA ASN A 141 -6.00 1.51 -13.84
C ASN A 141 -6.96 2.62 -13.39
N ILE A 142 -8.22 2.49 -13.76
CA ILE A 142 -9.25 3.46 -13.38
C ILE A 142 -9.45 3.48 -11.85
N PRO A 143 -9.85 4.62 -11.26
CA PRO A 143 -10.23 4.71 -9.85
C PRO A 143 -11.33 3.73 -9.46
N TRP A 144 -11.41 3.39 -8.18
CA TRP A 144 -12.52 2.60 -7.63
C TRP A 144 -13.82 3.38 -7.70
N GLY A 145 -14.92 2.68 -7.96
CA GLY A 145 -16.26 3.29 -8.06
C GLY A 145 -16.67 3.73 -9.46
N ILE A 146 -15.75 3.71 -10.44
CA ILE A 146 -16.06 4.11 -11.83
C ILE A 146 -16.67 2.92 -12.61
N ASP A 147 -16.05 1.73 -12.53
CA ASP A 147 -16.54 0.51 -13.19
C ASP A 147 -16.38 -0.68 -12.26
N GLU A 148 -17.52 -1.33 -11.93
CA GLU A 148 -17.54 -2.47 -11.03
C GLU A 148 -16.76 -3.68 -11.56
N VAL A 149 -16.69 -3.85 -12.87
CA VAL A 149 -16.12 -5.05 -13.53
C VAL A 149 -14.66 -4.84 -13.99
N CYS A 150 -14.04 -3.75 -13.61
CA CYS A 150 -12.67 -3.43 -14.02
C CYS A 150 -11.66 -4.49 -13.60
N ASN A 151 -10.75 -4.83 -14.51
CA ASN A 151 -9.57 -5.63 -14.23
C ASN A 151 -8.41 -4.69 -13.86
N TYR A 152 -7.81 -4.96 -12.71
CA TYR A 152 -6.69 -4.18 -12.20
C TYR A 152 -5.37 -4.87 -12.51
N ASP A 153 -4.53 -4.20 -13.27
CA ASP A 153 -3.17 -4.63 -13.52
C ASP A 153 -2.30 -4.36 -12.30
N GLN A 154 -1.33 -5.24 -12.12
CA GLN A 154 -0.33 -5.11 -11.07
C GLN A 154 1.07 -5.36 -11.64
N PHE A 155 2.06 -4.84 -10.97
CA PHE A 155 3.46 -5.12 -11.30
C PHE A 155 4.27 -5.35 -10.02
N ASP A 156 5.43 -5.97 -10.19
CA ASP A 156 6.30 -6.34 -9.09
C ASP A 156 7.64 -5.60 -9.19
N VAL A 157 8.13 -5.17 -8.03
CA VAL A 157 9.48 -4.63 -7.90
C VAL A 157 10.20 -5.30 -6.75
N ARG A 158 11.46 -5.66 -6.96
CA ARG A 158 12.31 -6.18 -5.88
C ARG A 158 13.00 -5.02 -5.18
N LEU A 159 12.75 -4.88 -3.88
CA LEU A 159 13.41 -3.90 -3.03
C LEU A 159 14.68 -4.48 -2.41
N ARG A 160 15.65 -3.61 -2.13
CA ARG A 160 16.86 -3.91 -1.35
C ARG A 160 16.78 -3.22 0.02
N VAL A 161 17.53 -3.73 0.98
CA VAL A 161 17.68 -3.03 2.25
C VAL A 161 18.32 -1.65 1.97
N GLY A 162 17.71 -0.61 2.51
CA GLY A 162 18.09 0.79 2.24
C GLY A 162 17.26 1.48 1.16
N ASP A 163 16.56 0.74 0.27
CA ASP A 163 15.59 1.34 -0.64
C ASP A 163 14.40 1.90 0.16
N LEU A 164 13.80 3.00 -0.33
CA LEU A 164 12.61 3.62 0.25
C LEU A 164 11.51 3.69 -0.80
N VAL A 165 10.27 3.50 -0.37
CA VAL A 165 9.09 3.76 -1.19
C VAL A 165 8.22 4.77 -0.46
N LEU A 166 7.83 5.84 -1.16
CA LEU A 166 6.99 6.91 -0.66
C LEU A 166 5.71 6.96 -1.51
N CYS A 167 4.58 6.59 -0.92
CA CYS A 167 3.25 6.80 -1.48
C CYS A 167 2.71 8.12 -0.92
N HIS A 168 1.98 8.87 -1.73
CA HIS A 168 1.41 10.16 -1.34
C HIS A 168 0.09 10.40 -2.04
N THR A 169 -0.80 11.17 -1.46
CA THR A 169 -2.01 11.67 -2.11
C THR A 169 -1.67 12.80 -3.08
N ASP A 170 -2.56 13.09 -4.01
CA ASP A 170 -2.33 14.06 -5.09
C ASP A 170 -2.06 15.48 -4.59
N SER A 171 -2.55 15.84 -3.40
CA SER A 171 -2.31 17.11 -2.73
C SER A 171 -0.83 17.54 -2.74
N LEU A 172 0.14 16.59 -2.66
CA LEU A 172 1.56 16.94 -2.76
C LEU A 172 1.99 17.29 -4.18
N SER A 173 1.58 16.51 -5.18
CA SER A 173 1.92 16.77 -6.57
C SER A 173 1.12 17.95 -7.15
N GLU A 174 -0.06 18.20 -6.60
CA GLU A 174 -0.93 19.32 -7.01
C GLU A 174 -0.71 20.60 -6.20
N ALA A 175 0.22 20.60 -5.25
CA ALA A 175 0.62 21.80 -4.51
C ALA A 175 0.96 22.95 -5.46
N ARG A 176 0.48 24.17 -5.16
CA ARG A 176 0.60 25.35 -6.03
C ARG A 176 1.26 26.52 -5.32
N LYS A 177 1.96 27.33 -6.11
CA LYS A 177 2.36 28.67 -5.70
C LYS A 177 1.22 29.68 -5.86
N PRO A 178 1.31 30.87 -5.25
CA PRO A 178 0.30 31.93 -5.40
C PRO A 178 0.08 32.38 -6.85
N ASP A 179 1.07 32.22 -7.72
CA ASP A 179 0.99 32.52 -9.17
C ASP A 179 0.34 31.40 -9.99
N GLY A 180 -0.04 30.28 -9.35
CA GLY A 180 -0.68 29.12 -9.97
C GLY A 180 0.30 28.06 -10.48
N GLU A 181 1.63 28.24 -10.33
CA GLU A 181 2.61 27.23 -10.71
C GLU A 181 2.39 25.94 -9.92
N LEU A 182 2.24 24.84 -10.64
CA LEU A 182 2.05 23.50 -10.08
C LEU A 182 3.39 22.84 -9.78
N LEU A 183 3.53 22.21 -8.61
CA LEU A 183 4.73 21.44 -8.25
C LEU A 183 4.94 20.26 -9.21
N GLY A 184 3.91 19.47 -9.41
CA GLY A 184 3.93 18.29 -10.27
C GLY A 184 4.88 17.19 -9.78
N MET A 185 4.83 16.03 -10.42
CA MET A 185 5.77 14.94 -10.13
C MET A 185 7.24 15.31 -10.37
N PRO A 186 7.61 16.08 -11.40
CA PRO A 186 9.00 16.52 -11.59
C PRO A 186 9.51 17.39 -10.45
N GLY A 187 8.70 18.32 -9.93
CA GLY A 187 9.05 19.18 -8.81
C GLY A 187 9.20 18.37 -7.51
N LEU A 188 8.27 17.44 -7.27
CA LEU A 188 8.32 16.56 -6.11
C LEU A 188 9.57 15.68 -6.11
N LEU A 189 9.92 15.07 -7.25
CA LEU A 189 11.16 14.28 -7.42
C LEU A 189 12.41 15.13 -7.23
N ARG A 190 12.43 16.35 -7.75
CA ARG A 190 13.54 17.30 -7.58
C ARG A 190 13.75 17.61 -6.10
N ILE A 191 12.70 17.98 -5.37
CA ILE A 191 12.80 18.29 -3.95
C ILE A 191 13.23 17.06 -3.16
N ALA A 192 12.59 15.90 -3.38
CA ALA A 192 12.95 14.65 -2.70
C ALA A 192 14.43 14.29 -2.89
N SER A 193 15.01 14.61 -4.06
CA SER A 193 16.41 14.32 -4.38
C SER A 193 17.42 15.19 -3.61
N THR A 194 16.98 16.29 -3.02
CA THR A 194 17.85 17.16 -2.20
C THR A 194 17.89 16.75 -0.72
N LEU A 195 16.99 15.86 -0.29
CA LEU A 195 16.80 15.53 1.12
C LEU A 195 17.71 14.40 1.59
N ASP A 196 18.07 14.46 2.87
CA ASP A 196 18.79 13.38 3.53
C ASP A 196 17.84 12.21 3.81
N VAL A 197 18.18 11.04 3.29
CA VAL A 197 17.44 9.79 3.43
C VAL A 197 17.97 8.88 4.54
N SER A 198 19.02 9.29 5.25
CA SER A 198 19.66 8.48 6.30
C SER A 198 18.72 8.19 7.47
N GLU A 199 17.86 9.16 7.82
CA GLU A 199 16.84 9.05 8.86
C GLU A 199 15.42 9.11 8.25
N PRO A 200 14.85 7.99 7.83
CA PRO A 200 13.53 7.96 7.16
C PRO A 200 12.38 8.57 7.96
N SER A 201 12.42 8.51 9.29
CA SER A 201 11.43 9.14 10.16
C SER A 201 11.38 10.67 10.02
N LYS A 202 12.48 11.30 9.59
CA LYS A 202 12.57 12.75 9.38
C LYS A 202 12.29 13.16 7.93
N LEU A 203 12.24 12.19 7.01
CA LEU A 203 12.16 12.49 5.57
C LEU A 203 10.84 13.16 5.19
N THR A 204 9.70 12.64 5.65
CA THR A 204 8.39 13.25 5.33
C THR A 204 8.27 14.67 5.89
N PRO A 205 8.56 14.94 7.18
CA PRO A 205 8.58 16.32 7.67
C PRO A 205 9.56 17.24 6.94
N ALA A 206 10.71 16.73 6.50
CA ALA A 206 11.68 17.52 5.73
C ALA A 206 11.15 17.84 4.32
N LEU A 207 10.49 16.86 3.67
CA LEU A 207 9.86 17.03 2.36
C LEU A 207 8.79 18.12 2.40
N LEU A 208 7.88 18.07 3.37
CA LEU A 208 6.80 19.06 3.51
C LEU A 208 7.36 20.46 3.74
N ARG A 209 8.35 20.61 4.64
CA ARG A 209 9.02 21.91 4.86
C ARG A 209 9.72 22.43 3.62
N ALA A 210 10.35 21.56 2.83
CA ALA A 210 11.01 21.97 1.60
C ALA A 210 10.03 22.44 0.53
N ILE A 211 8.87 21.77 0.40
CA ILE A 211 7.78 22.18 -0.49
C ILE A 211 7.28 23.57 -0.09
N GLU A 212 6.99 23.76 1.20
CA GLU A 212 6.54 25.05 1.73
C GLU A 212 7.57 26.17 1.59
N ALA A 213 8.86 25.86 1.78
CA ALA A 213 9.95 26.83 1.66
C ALA A 213 10.14 27.33 0.23
N GLU A 214 9.77 26.53 -0.78
CA GLU A 214 9.72 26.96 -2.19
C GLU A 214 8.43 27.73 -2.56
N GLY A 215 7.55 27.96 -1.58
CA GLY A 215 6.31 28.73 -1.74
C GLY A 215 5.10 27.95 -2.18
N TYR A 216 5.20 26.63 -2.31
CA TYR A 216 4.04 25.78 -2.65
C TYR A 216 3.13 25.57 -1.42
N ARG A 217 1.83 25.48 -1.67
CA ARG A 217 0.80 25.22 -0.66
C ARG A 217 -0.10 24.09 -1.13
N THR A 218 -0.59 23.30 -0.20
CA THR A 218 -1.58 22.26 -0.42
C THR A 218 -2.97 22.77 -0.01
N ASP A 219 -3.97 22.51 -0.82
CA ASP A 219 -5.35 22.95 -0.60
C ASP A 219 -6.28 21.77 -0.26
N ASP A 220 -5.71 20.60 0.08
CA ASP A 220 -6.44 19.38 0.39
C ASP A 220 -5.71 18.57 1.48
N ASP A 221 -6.32 17.45 1.90
CA ASP A 221 -5.75 16.48 2.82
C ASP A 221 -4.37 16.00 2.34
N VAL A 222 -3.42 15.90 3.24
CA VAL A 222 -2.07 15.43 2.92
C VAL A 222 -1.81 14.10 3.61
N THR A 223 -1.67 13.05 2.85
CA THR A 223 -1.25 11.75 3.37
C THR A 223 0.01 11.25 2.67
N VAL A 224 1.00 10.89 3.48
CA VAL A 224 2.26 10.28 3.03
C VAL A 224 2.48 8.98 3.79
N LEU A 225 2.73 7.91 3.06
CA LEU A 225 3.14 6.62 3.59
C LEU A 225 4.53 6.27 3.05
N LEU A 226 5.53 6.40 3.91
CA LEU A 226 6.90 6.01 3.63
C LEU A 226 7.18 4.63 4.21
N PHE A 227 7.87 3.76 3.48
CA PHE A 227 8.29 2.47 4.01
C PHE A 227 9.61 1.98 3.40
N ARG A 228 10.29 1.10 4.14
CA ARG A 228 11.55 0.48 3.70
C ARG A 228 11.68 -0.97 4.16
N PRO A 229 12.37 -1.82 3.40
CA PRO A 229 12.82 -3.11 3.90
C PRO A 229 13.89 -2.93 4.99
N ASN A 230 13.66 -3.50 6.18
CA ASN A 230 14.62 -3.42 7.29
C ASN A 230 15.55 -4.64 7.39
N GLY A 231 15.37 -5.63 6.50
CA GLY A 231 16.18 -6.85 6.47
C GLY A 231 15.87 -7.88 7.56
N ALA A 232 15.00 -7.55 8.52
CA ALA A 232 14.58 -8.52 9.52
C ALA A 232 13.84 -9.70 8.89
N GLN A 233 14.13 -10.91 9.34
CA GLN A 233 13.47 -12.11 8.88
C GLN A 233 12.53 -12.64 9.96
N PRO A 234 11.34 -13.14 9.59
CA PRO A 234 10.42 -13.73 10.56
C PRO A 234 11.08 -14.98 11.22
N ARG A 235 11.41 -14.86 12.50
CA ARG A 235 11.91 -15.95 13.32
C ARG A 235 10.76 -16.49 14.15
N LEU A 236 9.85 -17.22 13.55
CA LEU A 236 8.78 -17.88 14.28
C LEU A 236 9.33 -19.14 14.97
N SER A 237 9.14 -19.22 16.28
CA SER A 237 9.36 -20.46 17.01
C SER A 237 8.38 -21.55 16.53
N PHE A 238 8.70 -22.83 16.77
CA PHE A 238 7.82 -23.95 16.40
C PHE A 238 6.41 -23.78 17.00
N VAL A 239 6.33 -23.36 18.26
CA VAL A 239 5.06 -23.13 18.99
C VAL A 239 4.25 -21.99 18.36
N GLU A 240 4.90 -20.89 17.95
CA GLU A 240 4.23 -19.78 17.29
C GLU A 240 3.69 -20.18 15.92
N ARG A 241 4.41 -21.03 15.16
CA ARG A 241 3.91 -21.59 13.88
C ARG A 241 2.60 -22.36 14.09
N TRP A 242 2.53 -23.19 15.11
CA TRP A 242 1.32 -23.95 15.46
C TRP A 242 0.17 -23.04 15.92
N ARG A 243 0.45 -22.00 16.72
CA ARG A 243 -0.57 -21.01 17.12
C ARG A 243 -1.15 -20.23 15.93
N VAL A 244 -0.30 -19.88 14.95
CA VAL A 244 -0.74 -19.22 13.72
C VAL A 244 -1.63 -20.16 12.92
N GLN A 245 -1.24 -21.42 12.74
CA GLN A 245 -2.06 -22.43 12.05
C GLN A 245 -3.40 -22.65 12.78
N GLY A 246 -3.39 -22.72 14.09
CA GLY A 246 -4.62 -22.85 14.89
C GLY A 246 -5.57 -21.64 14.73
N ARG A 247 -5.03 -20.41 14.67
CA ARG A 247 -5.84 -19.21 14.37
C ARG A 247 -6.41 -19.21 12.96
N MET A 248 -5.62 -19.62 11.96
CA MET A 248 -6.10 -19.79 10.59
C MET A 248 -7.19 -20.85 10.49
N ALA A 249 -7.01 -22.01 11.11
CA ALA A 249 -8.02 -23.07 11.16
C ALA A 249 -9.31 -22.60 11.86
N LYS A 250 -9.19 -21.82 12.94
CA LYS A 250 -10.33 -21.23 13.66
C LYS A 250 -11.06 -20.19 12.79
N ALA A 251 -10.32 -19.35 12.06
CA ALA A 251 -10.91 -18.38 11.14
C ALA A 251 -11.63 -19.10 9.99
N PHE A 252 -11.04 -20.16 9.46
CA PHE A 252 -11.66 -21.03 8.45
C PHE A 252 -12.95 -21.67 8.97
N ALA A 253 -12.91 -22.29 10.17
CA ALA A 253 -14.10 -22.88 10.79
C ALA A 253 -15.21 -21.84 11.02
N ARG A 254 -14.85 -20.61 11.42
CA ARG A 254 -15.82 -19.52 11.56
C ARG A 254 -16.48 -19.12 10.26
N SER A 255 -15.76 -19.14 9.15
CA SER A 255 -16.31 -18.78 7.84
C SER A 255 -17.29 -19.79 7.28
N LEU A 256 -17.34 -21.00 7.83
CA LEU A 256 -18.32 -22.04 7.50
C LEU A 256 -19.68 -21.86 8.24
N ILE A 257 -19.73 -20.96 9.22
CA ILE A 257 -20.96 -20.68 9.98
C ILE A 257 -21.72 -19.54 9.30
N PRO A 258 -23.05 -19.62 9.15
CA PRO A 258 -23.86 -18.52 8.63
C PRO A 258 -23.58 -17.21 9.39
N GLY A 259 -23.20 -16.14 8.68
CA GLY A 259 -22.78 -14.86 9.27
C GLY A 259 -21.31 -14.79 9.73
N GLY A 260 -20.51 -15.83 9.53
CA GLY A 260 -19.12 -15.94 10.00
C GLY A 260 -18.07 -15.12 9.23
N GLY A 261 -18.47 -14.32 8.26
CA GLY A 261 -17.56 -13.50 7.44
C GLY A 261 -17.00 -14.23 6.20
N PRO A 262 -16.29 -13.53 5.31
CA PRO A 262 -15.77 -14.12 4.09
C PRO A 262 -14.73 -15.18 4.41
N MET A 263 -14.82 -16.32 3.73
CA MET A 263 -13.90 -17.43 3.88
C MET A 263 -12.47 -16.98 3.53
N PRO A 264 -11.50 -17.07 4.47
CA PRO A 264 -10.10 -16.82 4.17
C PRO A 264 -9.60 -18.02 3.35
N TRP A 265 -9.72 -17.97 2.04
CA TRP A 265 -9.09 -18.96 1.18
C TRP A 265 -7.57 -18.84 1.34
N PRO A 266 -6.90 -19.77 2.03
CA PRO A 266 -5.46 -19.83 1.92
C PRO A 266 -5.16 -20.12 0.45
N ASP A 267 -4.26 -19.33 -0.13
CA ASP A 267 -3.68 -19.69 -1.42
C ASP A 267 -2.94 -21.02 -1.20
N LEU A 268 -3.51 -22.11 -1.68
CA LEU A 268 -3.01 -23.49 -1.50
C LEU A 268 -1.72 -23.76 -2.28
N ARG A 269 -0.99 -22.69 -2.66
CA ARG A 269 0.31 -22.81 -3.32
C ARG A 269 1.34 -23.43 -2.37
N LEU A 270 2.10 -24.40 -2.87
CA LEU A 270 3.17 -25.07 -2.13
C LEU A 270 4.16 -24.08 -1.49
N ALA A 271 4.41 -22.92 -2.13
CA ALA A 271 5.24 -21.85 -1.59
C ALA A 271 4.66 -21.24 -0.29
N ASN A 272 3.34 -21.14 -0.17
CA ASN A 272 2.67 -20.58 1.02
C ASN A 272 2.55 -21.63 2.13
N ILE A 273 2.29 -22.89 1.76
CA ILE A 273 2.20 -23.98 2.73
C ILE A 273 3.60 -24.44 3.15
N GLY A 274 4.46 -24.74 2.19
CA GLY A 274 5.82 -25.24 2.46
C GLY A 274 6.74 -24.19 3.06
N GLY A 275 6.61 -22.93 2.65
CA GLY A 275 7.44 -21.86 3.17
C GLY A 275 7.13 -21.48 4.63
N VAL A 276 5.99 -21.88 5.20
CA VAL A 276 5.71 -21.77 6.65
C VAL A 276 6.57 -22.73 7.44
N PHE A 277 6.81 -23.93 6.90
CA PHE A 277 7.56 -24.98 7.59
C PHE A 277 9.07 -24.95 7.25
N PHE A 278 9.44 -24.59 6.03
CA PHE A 278 10.83 -24.61 5.55
C PHE A 278 11.22 -23.26 4.94
N SER A 279 11.99 -22.46 5.69
CA SER A 279 12.47 -21.16 5.21
C SER A 279 13.34 -21.22 3.95
N SER A 280 13.98 -22.37 3.67
CA SER A 280 14.77 -22.63 2.45
C SER A 280 13.91 -22.62 1.19
N LEU A 281 12.66 -23.08 1.25
CA LEU A 281 11.74 -23.09 0.10
C LEU A 281 11.37 -21.65 -0.36
N ASN A 282 11.43 -20.66 0.52
CA ASN A 282 11.18 -19.27 0.16
C ASN A 282 12.26 -18.65 -0.73
N LYS A 283 13.52 -19.09 -0.56
CA LYS A 283 14.66 -18.55 -1.32
C LYS A 283 14.74 -19.10 -2.74
N THR A 284 14.33 -20.35 -2.94
CA THR A 284 14.54 -21.07 -4.20
C THR A 284 13.29 -21.11 -5.08
N TRP A 285 12.10 -21.19 -4.50
CA TRP A 285 10.86 -21.44 -5.23
C TRP A 285 10.00 -20.19 -5.41
N GLY A 286 10.01 -19.25 -4.47
CA GLY A 286 9.20 -18.03 -4.56
C GLY A 286 9.43 -17.23 -5.86
N PRO A 287 10.69 -16.89 -6.24
CA PRO A 287 10.95 -16.14 -7.45
C PRO A 287 10.68 -16.90 -8.75
N ARG A 288 10.80 -18.26 -8.73
CA ARG A 288 10.53 -19.09 -9.93
C ARG A 288 9.04 -19.27 -10.17
N MET A 289 8.24 -19.41 -9.14
CA MET A 289 6.79 -19.54 -9.28
C MET A 289 6.13 -18.22 -9.70
N MET A 290 6.58 -17.07 -9.16
CA MET A 290 6.09 -15.77 -9.62
C MET A 290 6.39 -15.52 -11.12
N ARG A 291 7.58 -15.88 -11.59
CA ARG A 291 7.92 -15.74 -13.03
C ARG A 291 7.13 -16.68 -13.93
N ARG A 292 6.84 -17.89 -13.48
CA ARG A 292 6.13 -18.89 -14.30
C ARG A 292 4.66 -18.48 -14.50
N GLU A 293 4.03 -17.89 -13.52
CA GLU A 293 2.66 -17.37 -13.62
C GLU A 293 2.55 -16.10 -14.48
N MET A 294 3.63 -15.31 -14.59
CA MET A 294 3.69 -14.19 -15.53
C MET A 294 3.86 -14.69 -16.98
N ALA A 295 4.60 -15.81 -17.20
CA ALA A 295 4.84 -16.37 -18.53
C ALA A 295 3.69 -17.26 -19.05
N GLU A 296 2.82 -17.78 -18.21
CA GLU A 296 1.65 -18.57 -18.61
C GLU A 296 0.40 -17.70 -18.89
N ARG A 297 0.52 -16.36 -18.83
CA ARG A 297 -0.58 -15.39 -19.01
C ARG A 297 -0.33 -14.33 -20.07
N ASP A 298 0.82 -14.38 -20.76
CA ASP A 298 1.08 -13.75 -22.05
C ASP A 298 0.75 -14.75 -23.18
#